data_ff72792174efc80b12260729c237ed5c
#
_entry.id   ff72792174efc80b12260729c237ed5c
#
_cell.length_a   1.000
_cell.length_b   1.000
_cell.length_c   1.000
_cell.angle_alpha   90.00
_cell.angle_beta   90.00
_cell.angle_gamma   90.00
#
_symmetry.space_group_name_H-M   'P 1'
#
loop_
_entity.id
_entity.type
_entity.pdbx_description
1 polymer ?
#
loop_
_entity_poly.entity_id
_entity_poly.type
_entity_poly.pdbx_seq_one_letter_code
_entity_poly.pdbx_strand_id
1 'polypeptide(L)'
;MKKIAAVESFFSPEHRAAIEKAAAECGFAVDYFTQGHLPADQAADYEIIYGMCPPQELKAAANLKWLCCSFAGVDAYTDETIYPNPDVLLSNSSGAYGITISEHILMVTLMMLRQMPKFEEIVKNREWEKGLSMRSICGSSITVLGTGDIGTNFARRAKALGAKVIRGVRRTKKAGDPAYDEMYTFEELDSVLPKTEILVMALPATKETNHILSRERIALLPEDAYVVNVGRGSAIDQEALMEALNGGHLAGAALDVCVPEPLPKDHPLWDTKNLLLTPHISGNMSLGITRDLDVELFCEDLRNYAAGRRLKRLVDRKIGY
;
A
#
# COMPACT_ATOMS: atom_id res chain seq x y z
N MET A 1 35.71 1.98 7.80
CA MET A 1 34.81 2.32 6.70
C MET A 1 33.40 2.11 7.21
N LYS A 2 32.48 3.02 6.96
CA LYS A 2 31.06 2.87 7.35
C LYS A 2 30.44 1.73 6.57
N LYS A 3 29.47 1.03 7.17
CA LYS A 3 28.87 -0.16 6.57
C LYS A 3 27.36 -0.05 6.43
N ILE A 4 26.85 -0.69 5.37
CA ILE A 4 25.42 -0.91 5.07
C ILE A 4 25.16 -2.41 5.16
N ALA A 5 24.13 -2.82 5.92
CA ALA A 5 23.54 -4.15 5.81
C ALA A 5 22.39 -4.12 4.79
N ALA A 6 22.54 -4.82 3.70
CA ALA A 6 21.48 -5.00 2.70
C ALA A 6 20.77 -6.35 2.96
N VAL A 7 19.56 -6.28 3.55
CA VAL A 7 18.85 -7.43 4.15
C VAL A 7 17.64 -7.79 3.29
N GLU A 8 17.90 -8.34 2.11
CA GLU A 8 16.86 -8.79 1.18
C GLU A 8 17.32 -9.94 0.29
N SER A 9 16.38 -10.81 -0.07
CA SER A 9 16.65 -11.97 -0.92
C SER A 9 16.52 -11.67 -2.43
N PHE A 10 15.92 -10.54 -2.81
CA PHE A 10 15.55 -10.25 -4.20
C PHE A 10 16.65 -9.54 -5.01
N PHE A 11 17.76 -9.12 -4.42
CA PHE A 11 18.79 -8.37 -5.14
C PHE A 11 19.43 -9.18 -6.26
N SER A 12 19.17 -8.77 -7.50
CA SER A 12 19.86 -9.28 -8.69
C SER A 12 21.32 -8.80 -8.74
N PRO A 13 22.17 -9.36 -9.63
CA PRO A 13 23.51 -8.83 -9.86
C PRO A 13 23.52 -7.34 -10.23
N GLU A 14 22.55 -6.89 -11.04
CA GLU A 14 22.41 -5.48 -11.46
C GLU A 14 22.03 -4.59 -10.27
N HIS A 15 21.12 -5.05 -9.39
CA HIS A 15 20.77 -4.34 -8.16
C HIS A 15 22.00 -4.18 -7.25
N ARG A 16 22.76 -5.26 -7.06
CA ARG A 16 23.99 -5.21 -6.24
C ARG A 16 25.00 -4.23 -6.83
N ALA A 17 25.24 -4.29 -8.14
CA ALA A 17 26.14 -3.36 -8.80
C ALA A 17 25.71 -1.88 -8.63
N ALA A 18 24.41 -1.60 -8.69
CA ALA A 18 23.87 -0.25 -8.47
C ALA A 18 24.06 0.21 -7.00
N ILE A 19 23.76 -0.66 -6.04
CA ILE A 19 23.91 -0.40 -4.61
C ILE A 19 25.40 -0.19 -4.26
N GLU A 20 26.29 -1.07 -4.71
CA GLU A 20 27.73 -1.00 -4.47
C GLU A 20 28.35 0.28 -5.06
N LYS A 21 27.93 0.65 -6.27
CA LYS A 21 28.34 1.90 -6.89
C LYS A 21 27.92 3.10 -6.05
N ALA A 22 26.67 3.18 -5.66
CA ALA A 22 26.14 4.28 -4.84
C ALA A 22 26.83 4.31 -3.46
N ALA A 23 27.06 3.15 -2.85
CA ALA A 23 27.74 3.03 -1.56
C ALA A 23 29.19 3.50 -1.64
N ALA A 24 29.95 3.10 -2.66
CA ALA A 24 31.32 3.53 -2.88
C ALA A 24 31.42 5.05 -3.09
N GLU A 25 30.52 5.63 -3.89
CA GLU A 25 30.42 7.09 -4.10
C GLU A 25 30.20 7.83 -2.77
N CYS A 26 29.52 7.18 -1.79
CA CYS A 26 29.17 7.73 -0.49
C CYS A 26 30.11 7.33 0.66
N GLY A 27 31.17 6.56 0.39
CA GLY A 27 32.15 6.12 1.41
C GLY A 27 31.68 4.97 2.31
N PHE A 28 30.76 4.14 1.82
CA PHE A 28 30.24 2.96 2.51
C PHE A 28 30.72 1.66 1.86
N ALA A 29 30.82 0.60 2.68
CA ALA A 29 30.86 -0.80 2.23
C ALA A 29 29.49 -1.43 2.42
N VAL A 30 29.18 -2.47 1.64
CA VAL A 30 27.89 -3.18 1.68
C VAL A 30 28.12 -4.64 1.97
N ASP A 31 27.43 -5.16 2.98
CA ASP A 31 27.33 -6.60 3.25
C ASP A 31 25.89 -7.05 2.97
N TYR A 32 25.72 -8.20 2.31
CA TYR A 32 24.43 -8.72 1.86
C TYR A 32 23.96 -9.89 2.72
N PHE A 33 22.73 -9.80 3.23
CA PHE A 33 22.04 -10.81 4.03
C PHE A 33 20.84 -11.35 3.25
N THR A 34 21.08 -12.35 2.40
CA THR A 34 20.10 -12.84 1.43
C THR A 34 19.02 -13.74 2.02
N GLN A 35 19.13 -14.11 3.30
CA GLN A 35 18.11 -14.88 4.01
C GLN A 35 17.05 -14.01 4.69
N GLY A 36 17.08 -12.68 4.49
CA GLY A 36 16.15 -11.73 5.11
C GLY A 36 16.35 -11.59 6.63
N HIS A 37 17.53 -11.93 7.13
CA HIS A 37 17.86 -11.89 8.55
C HIS A 37 19.27 -11.32 8.75
N LEU A 38 19.40 -10.34 9.64
CA LEU A 38 20.66 -9.77 10.10
C LEU A 38 20.99 -10.36 11.47
N PRO A 39 22.10 -11.13 11.62
CA PRO A 39 22.48 -11.68 12.92
C PRO A 39 22.69 -10.60 13.96
N ALA A 40 22.11 -10.80 15.16
CA ALA A 40 22.14 -9.79 16.24
C ALA A 40 23.57 -9.45 16.71
N ASP A 41 24.49 -10.40 16.65
CA ASP A 41 25.91 -10.21 16.99
C ASP A 41 26.69 -9.35 15.97
N GLN A 42 26.15 -9.21 14.75
CA GLN A 42 26.72 -8.38 13.69
C GLN A 42 25.99 -7.04 13.53
N ALA A 43 24.77 -6.91 14.08
CA ALA A 43 23.93 -5.73 13.86
C ALA A 43 24.58 -4.40 14.25
N ALA A 44 25.44 -4.40 15.27
CA ALA A 44 26.17 -3.22 15.72
C ALA A 44 27.24 -2.71 14.73
N ASP A 45 27.62 -3.49 13.71
CA ASP A 45 28.63 -3.09 12.72
C ASP A 45 28.12 -2.08 11.70
N TYR A 46 26.78 -1.90 11.59
CA TYR A 46 26.15 -1.17 10.50
C TYR A 46 25.58 0.18 10.92
N GLU A 47 25.90 1.21 10.14
CA GLU A 47 25.32 2.56 10.27
C GLU A 47 23.95 2.63 9.55
N ILE A 48 23.77 1.84 8.49
CA ILE A 48 22.54 1.79 7.68
C ILE A 48 22.09 0.32 7.56
N ILE A 49 20.78 0.09 7.76
CA ILE A 49 20.14 -1.17 7.40
C ILE A 49 19.16 -0.85 6.25
N TYR A 50 19.29 -1.55 5.13
CA TYR A 50 18.40 -1.47 3.98
C TYR A 50 17.71 -2.80 3.76
N GLY A 51 16.39 -2.79 3.83
CA GLY A 51 15.56 -3.97 3.64
C GLY A 51 14.70 -4.31 4.86
N MET A 52 14.44 -5.60 5.03
CA MET A 52 13.61 -6.10 6.12
C MET A 52 14.49 -6.45 7.34
N CYS A 53 14.26 -5.78 8.46
CA CYS A 53 14.84 -6.13 9.75
C CYS A 53 13.72 -6.14 10.80
N PRO A 54 13.41 -7.28 11.43
CA PRO A 54 12.35 -7.36 12.43
C PRO A 54 12.53 -6.34 13.55
N PRO A 55 11.48 -5.65 14.03
CA PRO A 55 11.58 -4.61 15.06
C PRO A 55 12.33 -5.04 16.32
N GLN A 56 12.17 -6.30 16.75
CA GLN A 56 12.83 -6.86 17.93
C GLN A 56 14.36 -6.99 17.77
N GLU A 57 14.87 -7.01 16.54
CA GLU A 57 16.29 -7.14 16.25
C GLU A 57 17.01 -5.78 16.19
N LEU A 58 16.27 -4.70 15.98
CA LEU A 58 16.83 -3.34 15.82
C LEU A 58 17.58 -2.84 17.06
N LYS A 59 17.20 -3.27 18.27
CA LYS A 59 17.90 -2.86 19.51
C LYS A 59 19.36 -3.30 19.56
N ALA A 60 19.72 -4.38 18.90
CA ALA A 60 21.10 -4.86 18.82
C ALA A 60 21.99 -4.00 17.91
N ALA A 61 21.39 -3.21 17.02
CA ALA A 61 22.09 -2.37 16.06
C ALA A 61 22.54 -1.03 16.69
N ALA A 62 23.47 -1.09 17.65
CA ALA A 62 23.87 0.06 18.48
C ALA A 62 24.39 1.27 17.67
N ASN A 63 24.98 1.05 16.50
CA ASN A 63 25.50 2.10 15.63
C ASN A 63 24.53 2.54 14.52
N LEU A 64 23.30 2.01 14.52
CA LEU A 64 22.29 2.33 13.51
C LEU A 64 21.91 3.82 13.53
N LYS A 65 21.97 4.45 12.36
CA LYS A 65 21.53 5.83 12.15
C LYS A 65 20.41 5.96 11.15
N TRP A 66 20.25 4.97 10.27
CA TRP A 66 19.19 4.98 9.26
C TRP A 66 18.72 3.56 8.95
N LEU A 67 17.42 3.33 9.15
CA LEU A 67 16.68 2.18 8.67
C LEU A 67 15.91 2.58 7.41
N CYS A 68 16.22 1.94 6.28
CA CYS A 68 15.49 2.06 5.02
C CYS A 68 14.71 0.78 4.79
N CYS A 69 13.40 0.80 5.02
CA CYS A 69 12.55 -0.36 4.76
C CYS A 69 12.30 -0.52 3.27
N SER A 70 12.37 -1.76 2.75
CA SER A 70 12.05 -2.14 1.35
C SER A 70 10.55 -2.23 1.07
N PHE A 71 9.69 -1.82 1.99
CA PHE A 71 8.23 -1.82 1.89
C PHE A 71 7.66 -0.45 2.26
N ALA A 72 6.41 -0.19 1.84
CA ALA A 72 5.77 1.12 2.02
C ALA A 72 5.13 1.28 3.41
N GLY A 73 4.52 0.24 3.96
CA GLY A 73 3.80 0.28 5.23
C GLY A 73 4.71 0.01 6.40
N VAL A 74 5.01 1.02 7.20
CA VAL A 74 6.01 0.96 8.29
C VAL A 74 5.39 1.08 9.68
N ASP A 75 4.13 0.70 9.84
CA ASP A 75 3.37 0.86 11.08
C ASP A 75 4.09 0.27 12.30
N ALA A 76 4.68 -0.92 12.15
CA ALA A 76 5.43 -1.60 13.21
C ALA A 76 6.78 -0.95 13.56
N TYR A 77 7.22 0.04 12.76
CA TYR A 77 8.52 0.69 12.90
C TYR A 77 8.42 2.14 13.41
N THR A 78 7.24 2.62 13.71
CA THR A 78 7.01 3.99 14.20
C THR A 78 7.29 4.15 15.69
N ASP A 79 7.27 3.07 16.46
CA ASP A 79 7.59 3.07 17.90
C ASP A 79 9.10 3.37 18.11
N GLU A 80 9.41 4.48 18.75
CA GLU A 80 10.78 4.89 19.03
C GLU A 80 11.51 3.92 19.98
N THR A 81 10.78 3.15 20.78
CA THR A 81 11.36 2.23 21.76
C THR A 81 12.01 0.98 21.14
N ILE A 82 11.74 0.68 19.87
CA ILE A 82 12.35 -0.45 19.17
C ILE A 82 13.78 -0.16 18.71
N TYR A 83 14.19 1.10 18.68
CA TYR A 83 15.51 1.54 18.20
C TYR A 83 16.55 1.64 19.33
N PRO A 84 17.84 1.54 19.00
CA PRO A 84 18.93 1.75 19.99
C PRO A 84 18.96 3.19 20.49
N ASN A 85 18.54 4.15 19.68
CA ASN A 85 18.41 5.57 20.04
C ASN A 85 17.28 6.24 19.22
N PRO A 86 16.69 7.34 19.72
CA PRO A 86 15.55 8.00 19.07
C PRO A 86 15.92 8.72 17.75
N ASP A 87 17.20 8.99 17.52
CA ASP A 87 17.67 9.78 16.37
C ASP A 87 17.82 8.93 15.09
N VAL A 88 17.59 7.63 15.17
CA VAL A 88 17.61 6.75 13.98
C VAL A 88 16.57 7.23 12.98
N LEU A 89 17.02 7.54 11.78
CA LEU A 89 16.12 7.90 10.68
C LEU A 89 15.36 6.66 10.19
N LEU A 90 14.08 6.82 9.94
CA LEU A 90 13.25 5.79 9.29
C LEU A 90 12.81 6.29 7.92
N SER A 91 13.06 5.51 6.87
CA SER A 91 12.49 5.73 5.55
C SER A 91 11.85 4.46 5.02
N ASN A 92 10.95 4.60 4.06
CA ASN A 92 10.25 3.51 3.42
C ASN A 92 10.36 3.58 1.89
N SER A 93 9.83 2.59 1.19
CA SER A 93 9.85 2.51 -0.27
C SER A 93 8.62 3.15 -0.93
N SER A 94 8.08 4.22 -0.35
CA SER A 94 7.04 5.01 -1.00
C SER A 94 7.54 5.53 -2.35
N GLY A 95 6.82 5.24 -3.43
CA GLY A 95 7.22 5.50 -4.81
C GLY A 95 7.59 4.25 -5.62
N ALA A 96 7.92 3.13 -4.96
CA ALA A 96 8.23 1.87 -5.66
C ALA A 96 6.98 1.06 -6.03
N TYR A 97 5.90 1.24 -5.31
CA TYR A 97 4.70 0.40 -5.38
C TYR A 97 3.55 0.98 -6.20
N GLY A 98 3.60 2.25 -6.56
CA GLY A 98 2.48 2.95 -7.19
C GLY A 98 2.04 2.32 -8.50
N ILE A 99 2.96 1.84 -9.32
CA ILE A 99 2.66 1.18 -10.60
C ILE A 99 1.94 -0.14 -10.33
N THR A 100 2.56 -1.04 -9.61
CA THR A 100 2.10 -2.43 -9.47
C THR A 100 0.84 -2.55 -8.64
N ILE A 101 0.72 -1.80 -7.53
CA ILE A 101 -0.51 -1.80 -6.74
C ILE A 101 -1.67 -1.15 -7.52
N SER A 102 -1.42 -0.10 -8.30
CA SER A 102 -2.50 0.48 -9.11
C SER A 102 -3.00 -0.45 -10.23
N GLU A 103 -2.15 -1.32 -10.75
CA GLU A 103 -2.54 -2.39 -11.67
C GLU A 103 -3.41 -3.44 -10.97
N HIS A 104 -3.04 -3.82 -9.73
CA HIS A 104 -3.87 -4.71 -8.90
C HIS A 104 -5.25 -4.09 -8.63
N ILE A 105 -5.31 -2.80 -8.23
CA ILE A 105 -6.58 -2.09 -8.03
C ILE A 105 -7.44 -2.14 -9.30
N LEU A 106 -6.86 -1.86 -10.47
CA LEU A 106 -7.56 -1.93 -11.75
C LEU A 106 -8.07 -3.34 -12.05
N MET A 107 -7.23 -4.35 -11.85
CA MET A 107 -7.60 -5.75 -12.07
C MET A 107 -8.82 -6.14 -11.24
N VAL A 108 -8.76 -5.97 -9.91
CA VAL A 108 -9.89 -6.36 -9.04
C VAL A 108 -11.14 -5.52 -9.29
N THR A 109 -10.98 -4.23 -9.60
CA THR A 109 -12.10 -3.35 -9.97
C THR A 109 -12.78 -3.86 -11.23
N LEU A 110 -12.03 -4.15 -12.29
CA LEU A 110 -12.56 -4.68 -13.54
C LEU A 110 -13.18 -6.07 -13.35
N MET A 111 -12.60 -6.94 -12.54
CA MET A 111 -13.18 -8.25 -12.21
C MET A 111 -14.56 -8.11 -11.57
N MET A 112 -14.73 -7.19 -10.61
CA MET A 112 -16.03 -6.92 -9.98
C MET A 112 -17.03 -6.32 -10.96
N LEU A 113 -16.66 -5.24 -11.67
CA LEU A 113 -17.52 -4.55 -12.63
C LEU A 113 -18.00 -5.47 -13.76
N ARG A 114 -17.18 -6.43 -14.16
CA ARG A 114 -17.45 -7.39 -15.22
C ARG A 114 -18.02 -8.71 -14.70
N GLN A 115 -18.33 -8.82 -13.39
CA GLN A 115 -18.89 -10.01 -12.73
C GLN A 115 -18.04 -11.28 -12.94
N MET A 116 -16.73 -11.14 -13.09
CA MET A 116 -15.84 -12.27 -13.42
C MET A 116 -15.92 -13.45 -12.46
N PRO A 117 -16.03 -13.27 -11.12
CA PRO A 117 -16.16 -14.39 -10.20
C PRO A 117 -17.42 -15.23 -10.48
N LYS A 118 -18.55 -14.58 -10.82
CA LYS A 118 -19.79 -15.29 -11.17
C LYS A 118 -19.68 -16.01 -12.53
N PHE A 119 -19.06 -15.37 -13.53
CA PHE A 119 -18.81 -16.04 -14.81
C PHE A 119 -17.84 -17.21 -14.68
N GLU A 120 -16.86 -17.12 -13.81
CA GLU A 120 -15.96 -18.25 -13.53
C GLU A 120 -16.71 -19.44 -12.94
N GLU A 121 -17.68 -19.20 -12.03
CA GLU A 121 -18.53 -20.25 -11.47
C GLU A 121 -19.43 -20.88 -12.55
N ILE A 122 -20.10 -20.07 -13.38
CA ILE A 122 -20.91 -20.53 -14.51
C ILE A 122 -20.09 -21.43 -15.44
N VAL A 123 -18.88 -21.00 -15.81
CA VAL A 123 -17.98 -21.78 -16.67
C VAL A 123 -17.50 -23.08 -15.99
N LYS A 124 -17.20 -23.06 -14.71
CA LYS A 124 -16.85 -24.27 -13.93
C LYS A 124 -17.99 -25.30 -13.95
N ASN A 125 -19.23 -24.82 -13.90
CA ASN A 125 -20.44 -25.66 -14.00
C ASN A 125 -20.74 -26.10 -15.44
N ARG A 126 -19.92 -25.72 -16.44
CA ARG A 126 -20.12 -25.97 -17.87
C ARG A 126 -21.43 -25.38 -18.42
N GLU A 127 -21.84 -24.25 -17.84
CA GLU A 127 -23.00 -23.48 -18.29
C GLU A 127 -22.57 -22.37 -19.26
N TRP A 128 -23.48 -21.90 -20.11
CA TRP A 128 -23.24 -20.86 -21.11
C TRP A 128 -24.24 -19.72 -20.96
N GLU A 129 -24.14 -19.01 -19.82
CA GLU A 129 -25.03 -17.89 -19.52
C GLU A 129 -24.40 -16.55 -19.91
N LYS A 130 -25.22 -15.57 -20.31
CA LYS A 130 -24.82 -14.24 -20.77
C LYS A 130 -25.54 -13.10 -20.03
N GLY A 131 -26.45 -13.42 -19.11
CA GLY A 131 -27.47 -12.49 -18.58
C GLY A 131 -27.00 -11.61 -17.41
N LEU A 132 -25.71 -11.64 -16.99
CA LEU A 132 -25.25 -10.82 -15.89
C LEU A 132 -25.10 -9.35 -16.28
N SER A 133 -25.62 -8.45 -15.44
CA SER A 133 -25.44 -7.01 -15.62
C SER A 133 -23.99 -6.63 -15.31
N MET A 134 -23.35 -5.93 -16.22
CA MET A 134 -21.96 -5.48 -16.12
C MET A 134 -21.87 -3.96 -16.14
N ARG A 135 -20.82 -3.42 -15.51
CA ARG A 135 -20.51 -1.99 -15.48
C ARG A 135 -19.11 -1.71 -16.05
N SER A 136 -18.77 -0.44 -16.19
CA SER A 136 -17.49 0.02 -16.75
C SER A 136 -16.87 1.11 -15.87
N ILE A 137 -15.54 1.20 -15.88
CA ILE A 137 -14.82 2.37 -15.34
C ILE A 137 -15.16 3.61 -16.19
N CYS A 138 -15.30 3.45 -17.49
CA CYS A 138 -15.71 4.56 -18.36
C CYS A 138 -17.08 5.10 -17.94
N GLY A 139 -17.15 6.39 -17.70
CA GLY A 139 -18.35 7.08 -17.21
C GLY A 139 -18.60 7.00 -15.71
N SER A 140 -17.82 6.23 -14.94
CA SER A 140 -18.00 6.08 -13.49
C SER A 140 -17.48 7.28 -12.69
N SER A 141 -18.03 7.44 -11.50
CA SER A 141 -17.66 8.42 -10.47
C SER A 141 -16.83 7.72 -9.39
N ILE A 142 -15.55 8.07 -9.29
CA ILE A 142 -14.56 7.39 -8.44
C ILE A 142 -14.11 8.33 -7.32
N THR A 143 -13.98 7.79 -6.10
CA THR A 143 -13.32 8.47 -4.99
C THR A 143 -12.09 7.68 -4.54
N VAL A 144 -10.98 8.35 -4.37
CA VAL A 144 -9.70 7.77 -3.93
C VAL A 144 -9.34 8.34 -2.57
N LEU A 145 -9.41 7.51 -1.52
CA LEU A 145 -8.91 7.83 -0.19
C LEU A 145 -7.41 7.53 -0.11
N GLY A 146 -6.61 8.58 0.02
CA GLY A 146 -5.16 8.49 -0.04
C GLY A 146 -4.62 8.84 -1.42
N THR A 147 -4.27 10.12 -1.61
CA THR A 147 -3.75 10.68 -2.87
C THR A 147 -2.23 10.71 -2.90
N GLY A 148 -1.61 9.68 -2.34
CA GLY A 148 -0.16 9.40 -2.42
C GLY A 148 0.22 8.74 -3.74
N ASP A 149 1.36 8.05 -3.74
CA ASP A 149 1.89 7.35 -4.93
C ASP A 149 0.86 6.36 -5.53
N ILE A 150 0.34 5.42 -4.72
CA ILE A 150 -0.58 4.38 -5.18
C ILE A 150 -1.88 4.98 -5.72
N GLY A 151 -2.54 5.82 -4.91
CA GLY A 151 -3.82 6.41 -5.31
C GLY A 151 -3.71 7.30 -6.53
N THR A 152 -2.62 8.06 -6.68
CA THR A 152 -2.39 8.91 -7.85
C THR A 152 -2.10 8.08 -9.11
N ASN A 153 -1.32 7.02 -8.99
CA ASN A 153 -1.08 6.11 -10.12
C ASN A 153 -2.38 5.43 -10.58
N PHE A 154 -3.25 5.03 -9.65
CA PHE A 154 -4.58 4.52 -9.99
C PHE A 154 -5.45 5.60 -10.66
N ALA A 155 -5.52 6.81 -10.09
CA ALA A 155 -6.34 7.90 -10.63
C ALA A 155 -5.95 8.23 -12.08
N ARG A 156 -4.65 8.31 -12.41
CA ARG A 156 -4.17 8.53 -13.78
C ARG A 156 -4.65 7.46 -14.75
N ARG A 157 -4.61 6.19 -14.33
CA ARG A 157 -5.06 5.04 -15.14
C ARG A 157 -6.57 5.03 -15.32
N ALA A 158 -7.31 5.27 -14.25
CA ALA A 158 -8.78 5.34 -14.28
C ALA A 158 -9.26 6.49 -15.17
N LYS A 159 -8.57 7.64 -15.13
CA LYS A 159 -8.85 8.78 -16.03
C LYS A 159 -8.60 8.41 -17.50
N ALA A 160 -7.50 7.71 -17.79
CA ALA A 160 -7.21 7.23 -19.14
C ALA A 160 -8.24 6.20 -19.65
N LEU A 161 -8.89 5.45 -18.75
CA LEU A 161 -9.99 4.55 -19.06
C LEU A 161 -11.36 5.25 -19.17
N GLY A 162 -11.39 6.58 -19.07
CA GLY A 162 -12.60 7.37 -19.27
C GLY A 162 -13.51 7.51 -18.04
N ALA A 163 -12.98 7.38 -16.82
CA ALA A 163 -13.73 7.74 -15.61
C ALA A 163 -14.27 9.17 -15.72
N LYS A 164 -15.54 9.39 -15.34
CA LYS A 164 -16.25 10.67 -15.52
C LYS A 164 -15.73 11.73 -14.55
N VAL A 165 -15.58 11.34 -13.28
CA VAL A 165 -15.07 12.20 -12.21
C VAL A 165 -14.22 11.38 -11.28
N ILE A 166 -13.04 11.90 -10.95
CA ILE A 166 -12.14 11.29 -9.96
C ILE A 166 -11.92 12.29 -8.82
N ARG A 167 -12.38 11.94 -7.62
CA ARG A 167 -12.22 12.71 -6.39
C ARG A 167 -11.09 12.18 -5.56
N GLY A 168 -10.16 13.03 -5.18
CA GLY A 168 -9.10 12.70 -4.24
C GLY A 168 -9.46 13.17 -2.84
N VAL A 169 -9.30 12.30 -1.84
CA VAL A 169 -9.50 12.64 -0.42
C VAL A 169 -8.22 12.37 0.35
N ARG A 170 -7.79 13.33 1.16
CA ARG A 170 -6.56 13.27 1.95
C ARG A 170 -6.68 14.04 3.25
N ARG A 171 -5.75 13.86 4.17
CA ARG A 171 -5.75 14.50 5.48
C ARG A 171 -5.74 16.04 5.42
N THR A 172 -4.89 16.61 4.59
CA THR A 172 -4.67 18.06 4.53
C THR A 172 -5.03 18.63 3.16
N LYS A 173 -5.61 19.83 3.14
CA LYS A 173 -5.94 20.51 1.88
C LYS A 173 -4.66 20.86 1.13
N LYS A 174 -4.49 20.29 -0.06
CA LYS A 174 -3.37 20.56 -0.96
C LYS A 174 -3.84 20.32 -2.39
N ALA A 175 -3.30 21.04 -3.34
CA ALA A 175 -3.53 20.79 -4.75
C ALA A 175 -3.17 19.31 -5.06
N GLY A 176 -4.05 18.64 -5.77
CA GLY A 176 -3.87 17.27 -6.24
C GLY A 176 -3.07 17.22 -7.55
N ASP A 177 -2.79 15.99 -7.96
CA ASP A 177 -2.31 15.70 -9.30
C ASP A 177 -3.42 16.02 -10.33
N PRO A 178 -3.10 16.41 -11.57
CA PRO A 178 -4.09 16.66 -12.64
C PRO A 178 -5.03 15.48 -12.95
N ALA A 179 -4.73 14.29 -12.45
CA ALA A 179 -5.62 13.13 -12.55
C ALA A 179 -6.89 13.28 -11.71
N TYR A 180 -6.86 14.10 -10.66
CA TYR A 180 -8.03 14.38 -9.82
C TYR A 180 -8.78 15.60 -10.35
N ASP A 181 -10.09 15.45 -10.52
CA ASP A 181 -10.98 16.54 -10.91
C ASP A 181 -11.36 17.43 -9.70
N GLU A 182 -11.46 16.80 -8.52
CA GLU A 182 -11.83 17.45 -7.26
C GLU A 182 -10.96 16.93 -6.11
N MET A 183 -10.63 17.80 -5.14
CA MET A 183 -9.84 17.45 -3.96
C MET A 183 -10.55 17.82 -2.67
N TYR A 184 -10.59 16.87 -1.74
CA TYR A 184 -11.27 16.98 -0.45
C TYR A 184 -10.36 16.57 0.71
N THR A 185 -10.75 16.96 1.93
CA THR A 185 -10.15 16.49 3.18
C THR A 185 -10.96 15.34 3.79
N PHE A 186 -10.42 14.69 4.83
CA PHE A 186 -11.14 13.66 5.58
C PHE A 186 -12.42 14.21 6.26
N GLU A 187 -12.41 15.49 6.63
CA GLU A 187 -13.56 16.18 7.22
C GLU A 187 -14.73 16.36 6.24
N GLU A 188 -14.41 16.43 4.95
CA GLU A 188 -15.39 16.60 3.87
C GLU A 188 -15.88 15.25 3.31
N LEU A 189 -15.36 14.10 3.81
CA LEU A 189 -15.62 12.76 3.27
C LEU A 189 -17.11 12.42 3.19
N ASP A 190 -17.88 12.74 4.22
CA ASP A 190 -19.30 12.43 4.29
C ASP A 190 -20.12 13.13 3.18
N SER A 191 -19.64 14.26 2.66
CA SER A 191 -20.26 14.97 1.51
C SER A 191 -19.90 14.35 0.15
N VAL A 192 -18.85 13.53 0.12
CA VAL A 192 -18.31 12.92 -1.10
C VAL A 192 -18.86 11.52 -1.31
N LEU A 193 -19.01 10.73 -0.24
CA LEU A 193 -19.45 9.32 -0.29
C LEU A 193 -20.76 9.11 -1.05
N PRO A 194 -21.83 9.96 -0.89
CA PRO A 194 -23.07 9.78 -1.64
C PRO A 194 -22.95 9.92 -3.16
N LYS A 195 -21.81 10.41 -3.65
CA LYS A 195 -21.53 10.61 -5.09
C LYS A 195 -20.53 9.60 -5.64
N THR A 196 -20.20 8.57 -4.85
CA THR A 196 -19.08 7.65 -5.12
C THR A 196 -19.60 6.28 -5.58
N GLU A 197 -19.41 5.95 -6.84
CA GLU A 197 -19.76 4.61 -7.38
C GLU A 197 -18.63 3.60 -7.13
N ILE A 198 -17.38 4.05 -7.12
CA ILE A 198 -16.21 3.21 -6.84
C ILE A 198 -15.35 3.94 -5.81
N LEU A 199 -15.21 3.36 -4.62
CA LEU A 199 -14.34 3.84 -3.56
C LEU A 199 -13.05 3.04 -3.56
N VAL A 200 -11.91 3.70 -3.73
CA VAL A 200 -10.57 3.09 -3.64
C VAL A 200 -9.85 3.64 -2.43
N MET A 201 -9.33 2.77 -1.58
CA MET A 201 -8.64 3.10 -0.35
C MET A 201 -7.17 2.65 -0.41
N ALA A 202 -6.25 3.61 -0.31
CA ALA A 202 -4.81 3.43 -0.28
C ALA A 202 -4.19 4.28 0.85
N LEU A 203 -4.72 4.11 2.07
CA LEU A 203 -4.38 4.87 3.26
C LEU A 203 -3.38 4.10 4.14
N PRO A 204 -2.42 4.78 4.79
CA PRO A 204 -1.63 4.19 5.87
C PRO A 204 -2.49 3.96 7.12
N ALA A 205 -2.04 3.08 8.02
CA ALA A 205 -2.66 2.95 9.34
C ALA A 205 -2.21 4.11 10.25
N THR A 206 -3.18 4.91 10.67
CA THR A 206 -3.00 5.99 11.63
C THR A 206 -4.25 6.07 12.52
N LYS A 207 -4.17 6.84 13.61
CA LYS A 207 -5.35 7.06 14.45
C LYS A 207 -6.50 7.69 13.67
N GLU A 208 -6.22 8.57 12.72
CA GLU A 208 -7.22 9.28 11.91
C GLU A 208 -7.83 8.39 10.82
N THR A 209 -7.11 7.38 10.35
CA THR A 209 -7.58 6.48 9.30
C THR A 209 -8.20 5.19 9.82
N ASN A 210 -8.09 4.93 11.13
CA ASN A 210 -8.73 3.76 11.75
C ASN A 210 -10.26 3.91 11.67
N HIS A 211 -10.92 2.92 11.06
CA HIS A 211 -12.36 2.94 10.77
C HIS A 211 -12.83 4.23 10.07
N ILE A 212 -11.97 4.83 9.23
CA ILE A 212 -12.37 6.00 8.45
C ILE A 212 -13.57 5.69 7.54
N LEU A 213 -13.70 4.45 7.08
CA LEU A 213 -14.92 3.93 6.47
C LEU A 213 -15.71 3.15 7.53
N SER A 214 -16.37 3.90 8.41
CA SER A 214 -17.23 3.37 9.47
C SER A 214 -18.56 2.82 8.91
N ARG A 215 -19.37 2.18 9.76
CA ARG A 215 -20.72 1.71 9.46
C ARG A 215 -21.60 2.84 8.87
N GLU A 216 -21.59 4.01 9.48
CA GLU A 216 -22.36 5.16 9.03
C GLU A 216 -21.88 5.62 7.64
N ARG A 217 -20.58 5.63 7.41
CA ARG A 217 -20.00 6.01 6.12
C ARG A 217 -20.24 5.00 5.02
N ILE A 218 -20.26 3.70 5.35
CA ILE A 218 -20.69 2.67 4.40
C ILE A 218 -22.13 2.90 3.96
N ALA A 219 -23.02 3.28 4.89
CA ALA A 219 -24.41 3.58 4.58
C ALA A 219 -24.61 4.85 3.74
N LEU A 220 -23.63 5.77 3.69
CA LEU A 220 -23.65 6.94 2.80
C LEU A 220 -23.28 6.61 1.36
N LEU A 221 -22.63 5.48 1.10
CA LEU A 221 -22.33 5.06 -0.27
C LEU A 221 -23.65 4.76 -1.01
N PRO A 222 -23.73 5.06 -2.32
CA PRO A 222 -24.88 4.66 -3.12
C PRO A 222 -25.12 3.16 -3.06
N GLU A 223 -26.37 2.75 -3.22
CA GLU A 223 -26.68 1.35 -3.55
C GLU A 223 -25.88 0.97 -4.81
N ASP A 224 -25.41 -0.27 -4.85
CA ASP A 224 -24.55 -0.78 -5.94
C ASP A 224 -23.15 -0.13 -6.04
N ALA A 225 -22.65 0.57 -5.04
CA ALA A 225 -21.27 1.01 -5.00
C ALA A 225 -20.28 -0.14 -4.81
N TYR A 226 -19.04 0.07 -5.24
CA TYR A 226 -17.93 -0.84 -5.07
C TYR A 226 -16.86 -0.26 -4.15
N VAL A 227 -16.25 -1.11 -3.31
CA VAL A 227 -15.18 -0.72 -2.40
C VAL A 227 -13.92 -1.54 -2.68
N VAL A 228 -12.77 -0.88 -2.84
CA VAL A 228 -11.46 -1.53 -3.00
C VAL A 228 -10.52 -1.02 -1.92
N ASN A 229 -9.90 -1.92 -1.15
CA ASN A 229 -8.93 -1.55 -0.13
C ASN A 229 -7.60 -2.29 -0.34
N VAL A 230 -6.55 -1.53 -0.59
CA VAL A 230 -5.15 -1.99 -0.69
C VAL A 230 -4.24 -1.30 0.33
N GLY A 231 -4.83 -0.51 1.24
CA GLY A 231 -4.09 0.22 2.27
C GLY A 231 -3.88 -0.60 3.53
N ARG A 232 -4.85 -0.51 4.45
CA ARG A 232 -4.85 -1.27 5.71
C ARG A 232 -6.27 -1.74 6.04
N GLY A 233 -6.38 -2.99 6.55
CA GLY A 233 -7.65 -3.56 6.95
C GLY A 233 -8.37 -2.73 8.01
N SER A 234 -7.64 -2.17 8.97
CA SER A 234 -8.18 -1.32 10.03
C SER A 234 -8.84 -0.03 9.57
N ALA A 235 -8.71 0.35 8.28
CA ALA A 235 -9.37 1.54 7.74
C ALA A 235 -10.88 1.34 7.51
N ILE A 236 -11.37 0.10 7.54
CA ILE A 236 -12.78 -0.26 7.32
C ILE A 236 -13.36 -0.90 8.57
N ASP A 237 -14.60 -0.56 8.92
CA ASP A 237 -15.43 -1.38 9.77
C ASP A 237 -15.81 -2.65 8.99
N GLN A 238 -15.04 -3.72 9.22
CA GLN A 238 -15.11 -4.96 8.45
C GLN A 238 -16.45 -5.68 8.65
N GLU A 239 -17.03 -5.62 9.86
CA GLU A 239 -18.34 -6.21 10.15
C GLU A 239 -19.44 -5.48 9.37
N ALA A 240 -19.43 -4.15 9.40
CA ALA A 240 -20.39 -3.34 8.64
C ALA A 240 -20.26 -3.54 7.13
N LEU A 241 -19.03 -3.73 6.62
CA LEU A 241 -18.81 -4.06 5.22
C LEU A 241 -19.43 -5.41 4.84
N MET A 242 -19.21 -6.46 5.65
CA MET A 242 -19.82 -7.78 5.44
C MET A 242 -21.35 -7.71 5.44
N GLU A 243 -21.94 -6.96 6.37
CA GLU A 243 -23.39 -6.76 6.43
C GLU A 243 -23.91 -6.06 5.18
N ALA A 244 -23.24 -4.99 4.73
CA ALA A 244 -23.63 -4.24 3.55
C ALA A 244 -23.54 -5.08 2.26
N LEU A 245 -22.54 -5.93 2.14
CA LEU A 245 -22.39 -6.87 1.00
C LEU A 245 -23.45 -7.98 1.03
N ASN A 246 -23.63 -8.62 2.19
CA ASN A 246 -24.58 -9.72 2.34
C ASN A 246 -26.03 -9.24 2.22
N GLY A 247 -26.31 -8.01 2.66
CA GLY A 247 -27.61 -7.32 2.53
C GLY A 247 -27.88 -6.76 1.14
N GLY A 248 -26.89 -6.72 0.24
CA GLY A 248 -27.03 -6.21 -1.14
C GLY A 248 -27.04 -4.70 -1.26
N HIS A 249 -26.64 -3.95 -0.23
CA HIS A 249 -26.45 -2.49 -0.32
C HIS A 249 -25.25 -2.16 -1.21
N LEU A 250 -24.13 -2.86 -1.04
CA LEU A 250 -22.96 -2.72 -1.91
C LEU A 250 -22.96 -3.82 -2.99
N ALA A 251 -22.60 -3.45 -4.22
CA ALA A 251 -22.50 -4.39 -5.33
C ALA A 251 -21.31 -5.35 -5.19
N GLY A 252 -20.23 -4.91 -4.56
CA GLY A 252 -19.05 -5.73 -4.32
C GLY A 252 -17.93 -4.99 -3.59
N ALA A 253 -16.99 -5.76 -3.05
CA ALA A 253 -15.75 -5.24 -2.52
C ALA A 253 -14.56 -6.11 -2.92
N ALA A 254 -13.36 -5.50 -2.96
CA ALA A 254 -12.09 -6.19 -3.08
C ALA A 254 -11.16 -5.75 -1.96
N LEU A 255 -10.69 -6.69 -1.16
CA LEU A 255 -9.80 -6.45 -0.04
C LEU A 255 -8.50 -7.21 -0.25
N ASP A 256 -7.39 -6.48 -0.35
CA ASP A 256 -6.05 -7.07 -0.29
C ASP A 256 -5.54 -7.13 1.16
N VAL A 257 -6.21 -6.40 2.05
CA VAL A 257 -5.89 -6.26 3.47
C VAL A 257 -7.14 -6.43 4.34
N CYS A 258 -7.00 -7.08 5.50
CA CYS A 258 -8.10 -7.34 6.43
C CYS A 258 -7.62 -7.30 7.89
N VAL A 259 -8.52 -7.58 8.84
CA VAL A 259 -8.21 -7.72 10.25
C VAL A 259 -8.91 -8.99 10.79
N PRO A 260 -8.14 -9.91 11.41
CA PRO A 260 -6.68 -9.96 11.54
C PRO A 260 -5.98 -10.44 10.25
N GLU A 261 -4.67 -10.21 10.16
CA GLU A 261 -3.79 -10.84 9.16
C GLU A 261 -2.74 -11.72 9.87
N PRO A 262 -2.56 -13.00 9.48
CA PRO A 262 -3.34 -13.75 8.48
C PRO A 262 -4.80 -13.98 8.91
N LEU A 263 -5.71 -14.01 7.90
CA LEU A 263 -7.12 -14.26 8.17
C LEU A 263 -7.36 -15.71 8.63
N PRO A 264 -7.98 -15.95 9.82
CA PRO A 264 -8.29 -17.29 10.30
C PRO A 264 -9.18 -18.06 9.34
N LYS A 265 -9.00 -19.40 9.29
CA LYS A 265 -9.72 -20.26 8.33
C LYS A 265 -11.25 -20.29 8.53
N ASP A 266 -11.70 -20.01 9.74
CA ASP A 266 -13.10 -19.99 10.16
C ASP A 266 -13.71 -18.58 10.19
N HIS A 267 -12.97 -17.58 9.70
CA HIS A 267 -13.44 -16.20 9.70
C HIS A 267 -14.57 -15.98 8.68
N PRO A 268 -15.70 -15.33 9.06
CA PRO A 268 -16.87 -15.16 8.19
C PRO A 268 -16.61 -14.33 6.92
N LEU A 269 -15.51 -13.60 6.86
CA LEU A 269 -15.11 -12.84 5.69
C LEU A 269 -14.92 -13.73 4.44
N TRP A 270 -14.52 -15.01 4.62
CA TRP A 270 -14.36 -15.97 3.52
C TRP A 270 -15.67 -16.28 2.80
N ASP A 271 -16.79 -16.25 3.51
CA ASP A 271 -18.12 -16.58 3.00
C ASP A 271 -18.95 -15.34 2.64
N THR A 272 -18.34 -14.15 2.71
CA THR A 272 -19.03 -12.88 2.39
C THR A 272 -19.30 -12.77 0.90
N LYS A 273 -20.57 -12.50 0.54
CA LYS A 273 -21.01 -12.39 -0.85
C LYS A 273 -20.33 -11.24 -1.58
N ASN A 274 -20.07 -11.42 -2.86
CA ASN A 274 -19.52 -10.39 -3.75
C ASN A 274 -18.20 -9.76 -3.24
N LEU A 275 -17.43 -10.53 -2.47
CA LEU A 275 -16.12 -10.12 -1.96
C LEU A 275 -15.00 -10.84 -2.70
N LEU A 276 -14.04 -10.09 -3.20
CA LEU A 276 -12.76 -10.59 -3.67
C LEU A 276 -11.72 -10.38 -2.56
N LEU A 277 -11.07 -11.46 -2.14
CA LEU A 277 -9.97 -11.40 -1.17
C LEU A 277 -8.66 -11.76 -1.87
N THR A 278 -7.61 -11.01 -1.57
CA THR A 278 -6.23 -11.37 -1.90
C THR A 278 -5.38 -11.28 -0.63
N PRO A 279 -4.40 -12.19 -0.44
CA PRO A 279 -3.68 -12.31 0.84
C PRO A 279 -2.49 -11.33 0.93
N HIS A 280 -2.78 -10.02 0.90
CA HIS A 280 -1.82 -8.91 1.00
C HIS A 280 -0.68 -9.01 -0.05
N ILE A 281 -1.06 -9.15 -1.31
CA ILE A 281 -0.15 -9.41 -2.44
C ILE A 281 -0.10 -8.30 -3.48
N SER A 282 -0.89 -7.24 -3.32
CA SER A 282 -0.97 -6.16 -4.32
C SER A 282 0.38 -5.46 -4.55
N GLY A 283 1.23 -5.39 -3.54
CA GLY A 283 2.58 -4.82 -3.57
C GLY A 283 3.68 -5.87 -3.40
N ASN A 284 3.76 -6.85 -4.29
CA ASN A 284 4.67 -7.97 -4.13
C ASN A 284 6.05 -7.70 -4.75
N MET A 285 7.13 -8.04 -4.01
CA MET A 285 8.52 -7.95 -4.48
C MET A 285 8.90 -9.01 -5.52
N SER A 286 8.01 -9.91 -5.93
CA SER A 286 8.22 -10.76 -7.11
C SER A 286 8.18 -9.95 -8.42
N LEU A 287 7.58 -8.75 -8.41
CA LEU A 287 7.47 -7.87 -9.57
C LEU A 287 8.77 -7.10 -9.80
N GLY A 288 9.41 -7.31 -10.96
CA GLY A 288 10.71 -6.72 -11.30
C GLY A 288 10.72 -5.20 -11.16
N ILE A 289 9.72 -4.52 -11.73
CA ILE A 289 9.63 -3.06 -11.68
C ILE A 289 9.58 -2.50 -10.26
N THR A 290 8.94 -3.20 -9.31
CA THR A 290 8.92 -2.77 -7.90
C THR A 290 10.31 -2.85 -7.28
N ARG A 291 11.06 -3.93 -7.56
CA ARG A 291 12.43 -4.11 -7.07
C ARG A 291 13.38 -3.08 -7.66
N ASP A 292 13.27 -2.83 -8.97
CA ASP A 292 14.12 -1.86 -9.67
C ASP A 292 13.93 -0.46 -9.09
N LEU A 293 12.68 -0.04 -8.90
CA LEU A 293 12.34 1.24 -8.28
C LEU A 293 12.78 1.32 -6.82
N ASP A 294 12.60 0.26 -6.02
CA ASP A 294 13.03 0.25 -4.62
C ASP A 294 14.54 0.48 -4.49
N VAL A 295 15.35 -0.21 -5.30
CA VAL A 295 16.81 -0.04 -5.33
C VAL A 295 17.20 1.36 -5.81
N GLU A 296 16.54 1.88 -6.84
CA GLU A 296 16.79 3.24 -7.34
C GLU A 296 16.54 4.28 -6.25
N LEU A 297 15.41 4.18 -5.56
CA LEU A 297 14.99 5.05 -4.49
C LEU A 297 15.97 4.99 -3.30
N PHE A 298 16.42 3.78 -2.92
CA PHE A 298 17.44 3.61 -1.89
C PHE A 298 18.75 4.32 -2.29
N CYS A 299 19.25 4.08 -3.50
CA CYS A 299 20.49 4.70 -3.98
C CYS A 299 20.41 6.23 -4.02
N GLU A 300 19.24 6.79 -4.36
CA GLU A 300 18.99 8.22 -4.31
C GLU A 300 19.07 8.77 -2.89
N ASP A 301 18.39 8.14 -1.93
CA ASP A 301 18.39 8.58 -0.55
C ASP A 301 19.74 8.32 0.15
N LEU A 302 20.50 7.30 -0.27
CA LEU A 302 21.88 7.10 0.20
C LEU A 302 22.77 8.31 -0.14
N ARG A 303 22.65 8.84 -1.36
CA ARG A 303 23.38 10.05 -1.77
C ARG A 303 22.92 11.30 -0.99
N ASN A 304 21.62 11.39 -0.68
CA ASN A 304 21.08 12.46 0.16
C ASN A 304 21.63 12.36 1.58
N TYR A 305 21.61 11.16 2.17
CA TYR A 305 22.13 10.88 3.49
C TYR A 305 23.62 11.26 3.62
N ALA A 306 24.44 10.76 2.70
CA ALA A 306 25.89 11.03 2.70
C ALA A 306 26.21 12.52 2.55
N ALA A 307 25.37 13.26 1.82
CA ALA A 307 25.52 14.71 1.64
C ALA A 307 24.89 15.55 2.77
N GLY A 308 24.37 14.92 3.84
CA GLY A 308 23.68 15.62 4.93
C GLY A 308 22.35 16.29 4.50
N ARG A 309 21.76 15.88 3.37
CA ARG A 309 20.48 16.37 2.90
C ARG A 309 19.34 15.54 3.49
N ARG A 310 18.14 16.12 3.54
CA ARG A 310 16.93 15.40 3.95
C ARG A 310 16.64 14.24 2.99
N LEU A 311 16.33 13.08 3.55
CA LEU A 311 15.83 11.92 2.78
C LEU A 311 14.48 12.27 2.16
N LYS A 312 14.26 11.87 0.91
CA LYS A 312 13.00 12.14 0.22
C LYS A 312 11.84 11.34 0.81
N ARG A 313 12.12 10.15 1.33
CA ARG A 313 11.15 9.20 1.88
C ARG A 313 11.23 9.05 3.39
N LEU A 314 11.69 10.11 4.06
CA LEU A 314 11.75 10.16 5.52
C LEU A 314 10.33 10.06 6.09
N VAL A 315 10.13 9.07 6.95
CA VAL A 315 8.86 8.85 7.66
C VAL A 315 8.80 9.78 8.87
N ASP A 316 7.70 10.49 9.02
CA ASP A 316 7.35 11.17 10.26
C ASP A 316 6.68 10.16 11.21
N ARG A 317 7.43 9.67 12.21
CA ARG A 317 6.95 8.65 13.15
C ARG A 317 5.73 9.09 13.96
N LYS A 318 5.54 10.41 14.20
CA LYS A 318 4.39 10.94 14.94
C LYS A 318 3.11 10.86 14.12
N ILE A 319 3.25 10.98 12.79
CA ILE A 319 2.15 10.91 11.84
C ILE A 319 1.94 9.47 11.37
N GLY A 320 3.00 8.65 11.32
CA GLY A 320 2.97 7.23 10.95
C GLY A 320 3.32 6.96 9.47
N TYR A 321 3.72 8.00 8.70
CA TYR A 321 4.09 7.84 7.27
C TYR A 321 4.95 9.01 6.76
#